data_c59e2ae9a81af5850d8e168a3595de15
#
_entry.id   c59e2ae9a81af5850d8e168a3595de15
#
_cell.length_a   1.000
_cell.length_b   1.000
_cell.length_c   1.000
_cell.angle_alpha   90.00
_cell.angle_beta   90.00
_cell.angle_gamma   90.00
#
_symmetry.space_group_name_H-M   'P 1'
#
loop_
_entity.id
_entity.type
_entity.pdbx_description
1 polymer ?
#
loop_
_entity_poly.entity_id
_entity_poly.type
_entity_poly.pdbx_seq_one_letter_code
_entity_poly.pdbx_strand_id
1 'polypeptide(L)'
;MTQTFNNIKTIPKIKSVTKTLLLLLILSCGTSFSQEQKVLFNPVAVIDSTEIKIGAQITLSIAVSIGPTDLVDFPTEAQSFAPLELVSASEVDSLEYQGKLQLLKKYALTQFDSGSYTIPKQLVLVNNQA
;
A
#
# COMPACT_ATOMS: atom_id res chain seq x y z
N MET A 1 45.19 -41.56 66.87
CA MET A 1 45.42 -40.87 65.57
C MET A 1 44.06 -40.58 64.94
N THR A 2 43.59 -39.39 65.11
CA THR A 2 42.28 -38.98 64.61
C THR A 2 42.51 -37.93 63.50
N GLN A 3 42.28 -38.30 62.25
CA GLN A 3 42.37 -37.39 61.15
C GLN A 3 40.95 -36.80 60.89
N THR A 4 40.79 -35.54 61.22
CA THR A 4 39.55 -34.77 60.94
C THR A 4 39.68 -34.18 59.57
N PHE A 5 38.94 -34.69 58.60
CA PHE A 5 38.80 -34.07 57.31
C PHE A 5 37.62 -33.07 57.34
N ASN A 6 37.92 -31.81 57.61
CA ASN A 6 37.03 -30.70 57.35
C ASN A 6 37.35 -30.11 55.97
N ASN A 7 36.67 -30.58 54.98
CA ASN A 7 36.69 -29.91 53.69
C ASN A 7 35.28 -29.75 53.20
N ILE A 8 34.56 -28.82 53.82
CA ILE A 8 33.28 -28.39 53.31
C ILE A 8 33.57 -27.32 52.24
N LYS A 9 33.64 -27.71 50.97
CA LYS A 9 33.62 -26.84 49.87
C LYS A 9 32.24 -26.18 49.84
N THR A 10 32.20 -24.90 50.15
CA THR A 10 31.01 -24.05 49.98
C THR A 10 30.58 -24.08 48.54
N ILE A 11 29.47 -24.72 48.29
CA ILE A 11 28.79 -24.67 46.98
C ILE A 11 28.28 -23.24 46.79
N PRO A 12 28.72 -22.50 45.77
CA PRO A 12 28.20 -21.16 45.52
C PRO A 12 26.69 -21.27 45.22
N LYS A 13 25.94 -20.36 45.81
CA LYS A 13 24.48 -20.29 45.70
C LYS A 13 24.05 -20.12 44.24
N ILE A 14 23.79 -21.22 43.56
CA ILE A 14 23.28 -21.28 42.17
C ILE A 14 21.93 -20.56 42.00
N LYS A 15 21.24 -20.27 43.11
CA LYS A 15 19.94 -19.58 43.11
C LYS A 15 19.97 -18.13 42.60
N SER A 16 21.14 -17.48 42.60
CA SER A 16 21.24 -16.09 42.11
C SER A 16 21.45 -16.02 40.61
N VAL A 17 22.20 -16.97 40.04
CA VAL A 17 22.51 -17.00 38.61
C VAL A 17 21.30 -17.41 37.79
N THR A 18 20.48 -18.33 38.30
CA THR A 18 19.22 -18.74 37.62
C THR A 18 18.17 -17.64 37.60
N LYS A 19 18.11 -16.80 38.65
CA LYS A 19 17.18 -15.65 38.66
C LYS A 19 17.62 -14.56 37.70
N THR A 20 18.90 -14.26 37.58
CA THR A 20 19.42 -13.30 36.61
C THR A 20 19.31 -13.80 35.18
N LEU A 21 19.55 -15.10 34.94
CA LEU A 21 19.37 -15.70 33.61
C LEU A 21 17.91 -15.72 33.18
N LEU A 22 16.97 -15.99 34.09
CA LEU A 22 15.54 -15.95 33.84
C LEU A 22 15.05 -14.54 33.56
N LEU A 23 15.58 -13.54 34.26
CA LEU A 23 15.24 -12.12 34.02
C LEU A 23 15.76 -11.65 32.68
N LEU A 24 16.95 -12.09 32.26
CA LEU A 24 17.49 -11.77 30.92
C LEU A 24 16.68 -12.40 29.78
N LEU A 25 16.15 -13.60 30.00
CA LEU A 25 15.31 -14.30 29.02
C LEU A 25 13.96 -13.63 28.82
N ILE A 26 13.39 -13.01 29.86
CA ILE A 26 12.10 -12.30 29.79
C ILE A 26 12.29 -10.96 29.08
N LEU A 27 13.46 -10.32 29.17
CA LEU A 27 13.73 -9.04 28.52
C LEU A 27 13.93 -9.14 27.00
N SER A 28 14.22 -10.36 26.48
CA SER A 28 14.41 -10.58 25.02
C SER A 28 13.11 -10.86 24.27
N CYS A 29 11.97 -10.96 24.95
CA CYS A 29 10.68 -11.33 24.34
C CYS A 29 9.79 -10.15 23.95
N GLY A 30 10.31 -8.92 23.85
CA GLY A 30 9.50 -7.69 23.82
C GLY A 30 9.64 -6.77 22.62
N THR A 31 10.18 -7.20 21.47
CA THR A 31 10.12 -6.36 20.26
C THR A 31 9.56 -7.13 19.07
N SER A 32 8.28 -7.45 19.16
CA SER A 32 7.51 -7.69 17.94
C SER A 32 7.34 -6.32 17.25
N PHE A 33 8.28 -5.95 16.42
CA PHE A 33 8.03 -4.91 15.43
C PHE A 33 6.97 -5.46 14.49
N SER A 34 5.73 -5.05 14.71
CA SER A 34 4.70 -5.14 13.69
C SER A 34 5.18 -4.24 12.56
N GLN A 35 5.77 -4.83 11.53
CA GLN A 35 5.99 -4.15 10.28
C GLN A 35 4.60 -3.95 9.68
N GLU A 36 4.10 -2.74 9.82
CA GLU A 36 2.98 -2.26 9.05
C GLU A 36 3.39 -2.41 7.57
N GLN A 37 2.89 -3.47 6.93
CA GLN A 37 3.07 -3.65 5.49
C GLN A 37 2.36 -2.48 4.83
N LYS A 38 3.14 -1.49 4.39
CA LYS A 38 2.65 -0.44 3.51
C LYS A 38 2.12 -1.13 2.25
N VAL A 39 0.82 -1.28 2.18
CA VAL A 39 0.16 -1.80 0.98
C VAL A 39 0.38 -0.77 -0.11
N LEU A 40 1.26 -1.07 -1.04
CA LEU A 40 1.50 -0.21 -2.19
C LEU A 40 0.36 -0.45 -3.18
N PHE A 41 -0.60 0.47 -3.22
CA PHE A 41 -1.62 0.50 -4.26
C PHE A 41 -0.94 0.94 -5.56
N ASN A 42 -1.05 0.13 -6.61
CA ASN A 42 -0.48 0.43 -7.92
C ASN A 42 -1.63 0.74 -8.88
N PRO A 43 -2.07 2.01 -8.98
CA PRO A 43 -3.03 2.38 -10.00
C PRO A 43 -2.39 2.25 -11.38
N VAL A 44 -3.14 1.70 -12.33
CA VAL A 44 -2.75 1.57 -13.73
C VAL A 44 -3.69 2.43 -14.56
N ALA A 45 -3.11 3.29 -15.39
CA ALA A 45 -3.85 4.12 -16.32
C ALA A 45 -3.54 3.68 -17.76
N VAL A 46 -4.57 3.51 -18.56
CA VAL A 46 -4.48 3.10 -19.98
C VAL A 46 -5.38 4.00 -20.81
N ILE A 47 -4.90 4.41 -21.98
CA ILE A 47 -5.69 5.10 -22.99
C ILE A 47 -5.95 4.17 -24.18
N ASP A 48 -7.12 4.30 -24.80
CA ASP A 48 -7.52 3.49 -25.96
C ASP A 48 -6.88 3.95 -27.27
N SER A 49 -6.46 5.21 -27.38
CA SER A 49 -5.79 5.76 -28.56
C SER A 49 -4.83 6.88 -28.19
N THR A 50 -3.73 6.98 -28.93
CA THR A 50 -2.76 8.07 -28.82
C THR A 50 -2.96 9.15 -29.89
N GLU A 51 -3.82 8.88 -30.87
CA GLU A 51 -4.13 9.81 -31.96
C GLU A 51 -5.62 9.91 -32.16
N ILE A 52 -6.15 11.13 -32.13
CA ILE A 52 -7.56 11.43 -32.36
C ILE A 52 -7.71 12.61 -33.30
N LYS A 53 -8.84 12.66 -33.99
CA LYS A 53 -9.27 13.86 -34.72
C LYS A 53 -9.76 14.91 -33.74
N ILE A 54 -9.65 16.16 -34.11
CA ILE A 54 -10.20 17.31 -33.34
C ILE A 54 -11.67 17.03 -33.00
N GLY A 55 -12.02 17.13 -31.73
CA GLY A 55 -13.39 16.88 -31.23
C GLY A 55 -13.76 15.40 -31.09
N ALA A 56 -12.90 14.45 -31.53
CA ALA A 56 -13.10 13.03 -31.20
C ALA A 56 -12.74 12.76 -29.74
N GLN A 57 -13.23 11.64 -29.22
CA GLN A 57 -13.01 11.26 -27.83
C GLN A 57 -12.00 10.13 -27.73
N ILE A 58 -11.21 10.17 -26.67
CA ILE A 58 -10.39 9.04 -26.19
C ILE A 58 -10.91 8.59 -24.83
N THR A 59 -10.69 7.33 -24.52
CA THR A 59 -11.04 6.78 -23.21
C THR A 59 -9.79 6.58 -22.38
N LEU A 60 -9.70 7.29 -21.25
CA LEU A 60 -8.73 7.02 -20.20
C LEU A 60 -9.38 6.07 -19.18
N SER A 61 -8.78 4.91 -19.00
CA SER A 61 -9.21 3.91 -18.02
C SER A 61 -8.22 3.88 -16.85
N ILE A 62 -8.69 4.08 -15.63
CA ILE A 62 -7.88 3.99 -14.41
C ILE A 62 -8.36 2.81 -13.60
N ALA A 63 -7.46 1.87 -13.32
CA ALA A 63 -7.73 0.70 -12.52
C ALA A 63 -6.83 0.68 -11.29
N VAL A 64 -7.37 0.28 -10.14
CA VAL A 64 -6.63 0.14 -8.89
C VAL A 64 -7.03 -1.16 -8.20
N SER A 65 -6.04 -1.93 -7.75
CA SER A 65 -6.29 -3.14 -6.96
C SER A 65 -6.37 -2.77 -5.48
N ILE A 66 -7.39 -3.26 -4.81
CA ILE A 66 -7.70 -2.90 -3.42
C ILE A 66 -7.99 -4.13 -2.56
N GLY A 67 -7.91 -3.95 -1.26
CA GLY A 67 -8.44 -4.88 -0.28
C GLY A 67 -9.96 -4.73 -0.10
N PRO A 68 -10.61 -5.68 0.58
CA PRO A 68 -12.07 -5.71 0.70
C PRO A 68 -12.67 -4.56 1.52
N THR A 69 -11.87 -3.86 2.30
CA THR A 69 -12.29 -2.75 3.19
C THR A 69 -11.75 -1.39 2.75
N ASP A 70 -10.99 -1.34 1.66
CA ASP A 70 -10.40 -0.11 1.20
C ASP A 70 -11.43 0.78 0.50
N LEU A 71 -11.33 2.08 0.74
CA LEU A 71 -12.09 3.11 0.07
C LEU A 71 -11.21 3.79 -0.96
N VAL A 72 -11.75 3.99 -2.16
CA VAL A 72 -11.02 4.63 -3.27
C VAL A 72 -11.76 5.89 -3.71
N ASP A 73 -11.00 6.97 -3.82
CA ASP A 73 -11.47 8.20 -4.43
C ASP A 73 -10.71 8.46 -5.72
N PHE A 74 -11.46 8.50 -6.82
CA PHE A 74 -10.96 8.75 -8.16
C PHE A 74 -11.06 10.23 -8.50
N PRO A 75 -10.20 10.77 -9.39
CA PRO A 75 -10.29 12.16 -9.81
C PRO A 75 -11.65 12.43 -10.46
N THR A 76 -12.31 13.49 -10.02
CA THR A 76 -13.64 13.92 -10.51
C THR A 76 -13.62 15.30 -11.15
N GLU A 77 -12.61 16.11 -10.86
CA GLU A 77 -12.52 17.47 -11.33
C GLU A 77 -12.01 17.54 -12.77
N ALA A 78 -12.71 18.28 -13.62
CA ALA A 78 -12.33 18.46 -15.02
C ALA A 78 -10.89 19.02 -15.19
N GLN A 79 -10.44 19.84 -14.27
CA GLN A 79 -9.09 20.43 -14.27
C GLN A 79 -7.98 19.39 -14.11
N SER A 80 -8.28 18.23 -13.52
CA SER A 80 -7.32 17.13 -13.37
C SER A 80 -6.85 16.57 -14.71
N PHE A 81 -7.60 16.80 -15.79
CA PHE A 81 -7.31 16.30 -17.13
C PHE A 81 -6.75 17.37 -18.08
N ALA A 82 -6.67 18.60 -17.65
CA ALA A 82 -6.17 19.69 -18.50
C ALA A 82 -4.76 19.37 -19.07
N PRO A 83 -4.47 19.67 -20.33
CA PRO A 83 -5.24 20.50 -21.25
C PRO A 83 -6.33 19.78 -22.05
N LEU A 84 -6.64 18.52 -21.80
CA LEU A 84 -7.77 17.85 -22.39
C LEU A 84 -9.05 18.20 -21.63
N GLU A 85 -10.18 18.14 -22.32
CA GLU A 85 -11.49 18.39 -21.73
C GLU A 85 -12.17 17.08 -21.32
N LEU A 86 -12.67 17.04 -20.10
CA LEU A 86 -13.47 15.92 -19.60
C LEU A 86 -14.91 16.02 -20.17
N VAL A 87 -15.28 15.06 -21.00
CA VAL A 87 -16.63 14.96 -21.56
C VAL A 87 -17.57 14.23 -20.61
N SER A 88 -17.12 13.08 -20.10
CA SER A 88 -17.90 12.28 -19.16
C SER A 88 -17.00 11.34 -18.36
N ALA A 89 -17.50 10.86 -17.22
CA ALA A 89 -16.90 9.81 -16.44
C ALA A 89 -17.92 8.70 -16.16
N SER A 90 -17.48 7.46 -16.24
CA SER A 90 -18.34 6.32 -15.88
C SER A 90 -18.55 6.21 -14.37
N GLU A 91 -19.55 5.45 -13.96
CA GLU A 91 -19.57 4.90 -12.61
C GLU A 91 -18.33 4.04 -12.38
N VAL A 92 -18.00 3.81 -11.10
CA VAL A 92 -16.92 2.90 -10.72
C VAL A 92 -17.40 1.48 -10.91
N ASP A 93 -16.69 0.73 -11.74
CA ASP A 93 -16.93 -0.71 -11.96
C ASP A 93 -15.97 -1.52 -11.08
N SER A 94 -16.40 -2.70 -10.65
CA SER A 94 -15.61 -3.60 -9.83
C SER A 94 -15.43 -4.94 -10.53
N LEU A 95 -14.18 -5.36 -10.62
CA LEU A 95 -13.79 -6.62 -11.24
C LEU A 95 -12.96 -7.44 -10.24
N GLU A 96 -13.16 -8.75 -10.24
CA GLU A 96 -12.24 -9.65 -9.57
C GLU A 96 -11.17 -10.10 -10.56
N TYR A 97 -9.92 -9.77 -10.29
CA TYR A 97 -8.78 -10.14 -11.12
C TYR A 97 -7.69 -10.78 -10.27
N GLN A 98 -7.32 -12.01 -10.61
CA GLN A 98 -6.30 -12.80 -9.87
C GLN A 98 -6.58 -12.88 -8.35
N GLY A 99 -7.84 -13.05 -7.94
CA GLY A 99 -8.24 -13.15 -6.55
C GLY A 99 -8.16 -11.83 -5.77
N LYS A 100 -8.02 -10.70 -6.47
CA LYS A 100 -8.05 -9.35 -5.89
C LYS A 100 -9.20 -8.55 -6.46
N LEU A 101 -9.80 -7.72 -5.63
CA LEU A 101 -10.79 -6.75 -6.09
C LEU A 101 -10.06 -5.62 -6.82
N GLN A 102 -10.50 -5.33 -8.03
CA GLN A 102 -10.00 -4.24 -8.83
C GLN A 102 -11.14 -3.28 -9.14
N LEU A 103 -10.95 -2.00 -8.83
CA LEU A 103 -11.88 -0.94 -9.22
C LEU A 103 -11.40 -0.30 -10.51
N LEU A 104 -12.34 -0.04 -11.41
CA LEU A 104 -12.11 0.55 -12.72
C LEU A 104 -13.01 1.76 -12.91
N LYS A 105 -12.44 2.89 -13.32
CA LYS A 105 -13.19 4.08 -13.75
C LYS A 105 -12.68 4.54 -15.09
N LYS A 106 -13.64 4.92 -15.98
CA LYS A 106 -13.36 5.36 -17.34
C LYS A 106 -13.73 6.83 -17.50
N TYR A 107 -12.91 7.55 -18.23
CA TYR A 107 -13.10 8.96 -18.53
C TYR A 107 -13.06 9.17 -20.04
N ALA A 108 -14.07 9.78 -20.59
CA ALA A 108 -14.06 10.24 -21.97
C ALA A 108 -13.46 11.64 -22.03
N LEU A 109 -12.33 11.76 -22.71
CA LEU A 109 -11.60 13.01 -22.87
C LEU A 109 -11.62 13.44 -24.34
N THR A 110 -11.58 14.74 -24.60
CA THR A 110 -11.50 15.30 -25.95
C THR A 110 -10.53 16.48 -26.00
N GLN A 111 -10.19 16.90 -27.22
CA GLN A 111 -9.44 18.13 -27.47
C GLN A 111 -9.93 18.77 -28.79
N PHE A 112 -10.11 20.09 -28.77
CA PHE A 112 -10.61 20.85 -29.91
C PHE A 112 -9.51 21.60 -30.68
N ASP A 113 -8.30 21.63 -30.14
CA ASP A 113 -7.17 22.25 -30.82
C ASP A 113 -6.21 21.18 -31.36
N SER A 114 -5.58 21.47 -32.48
CA SER A 114 -4.54 20.59 -33.03
C SER A 114 -3.25 20.72 -32.24
N GLY A 115 -2.55 19.59 -32.01
CA GLY A 115 -1.28 19.58 -31.29
C GLY A 115 -0.98 18.25 -30.65
N SER A 116 0.09 18.23 -29.89
CA SER A 116 0.45 17.10 -29.02
C SER A 116 0.20 17.47 -27.57
N TYR A 117 -0.56 16.67 -26.88
CA TYR A 117 -0.97 16.91 -25.51
C TYR A 117 -0.58 15.75 -24.61
N THR A 118 -0.24 16.05 -23.37
CA THR A 118 0.08 15.06 -22.37
C THR A 118 -1.00 15.04 -21.32
N ILE A 119 -1.57 13.85 -21.05
CA ILE A 119 -2.48 13.66 -19.92
C ILE A 119 -1.67 13.78 -18.63
N PRO A 120 -2.02 14.68 -17.72
CA PRO A 120 -1.30 14.85 -16.44
C PRO A 120 -1.42 13.58 -15.58
N LYS A 121 -0.53 13.47 -14.60
CA LYS A 121 -0.62 12.40 -13.60
C LYS A 121 -1.94 12.51 -12.85
N GLN A 122 -2.67 11.40 -12.80
CA GLN A 122 -3.94 11.32 -12.09
C GLN A 122 -3.69 10.89 -10.65
N LEU A 123 -4.32 11.57 -9.71
CA LEU A 123 -4.27 11.24 -8.30
C LEU A 123 -5.44 10.33 -7.95
N VAL A 124 -5.13 9.16 -7.43
CA VAL A 124 -6.13 8.23 -6.86
C VAL A 124 -5.83 8.09 -5.38
N LEU A 125 -6.79 8.42 -4.55
CA LEU A 125 -6.67 8.28 -3.10
C LEU A 125 -7.23 6.93 -2.67
N VAL A 126 -6.48 6.21 -1.85
CA VAL A 126 -6.94 4.98 -1.21
C VAL A 126 -6.87 5.18 0.29
N ASN A 127 -8.00 5.06 0.99
CA ASN A 127 -8.11 5.36 2.42
C ASN A 127 -7.58 6.75 2.79
N ASN A 128 -7.85 7.77 1.93
CA ASN A 128 -7.35 9.14 2.02
C ASN A 128 -5.80 9.29 1.96
N GLN A 129 -5.12 8.30 1.40
CA GLN A 129 -3.68 8.33 1.12
C GLN A 129 -3.44 8.25 -0.39
N ALA A 130 -2.42 8.98 -0.87
CA ALA A 130 -2.03 9.05 -2.28
C ALA A 130 -0.75 8.26 -2.56
#